data_417eaba8258d1bdb471f6da8f8a724f0
#
_entry.id   417eaba8258d1bdb471f6da8f8a724f0
#
_cell.length_a   1.000
_cell.length_b   1.000
_cell.length_c   1.000
_cell.angle_alpha   90.00
_cell.angle_beta   90.00
_cell.angle_gamma   90.00
#
_symmetry.space_group_name_H-M   'P 1'
#
loop_
_entity.id
_entity.type
_entity.pdbx_description
1 polymer ?
#
loop_
_entity_poly.entity_id
_entity_poly.type
_entity_poly.pdbx_seq_one_letter_code
_entity_poly.pdbx_strand_id
1 'polypeptide(L)'
;MWTFPHYHPGHDPDWSNLTAAYPWLADMAGVPQDPEWHGEGAVLTHTKMVVAALLEQADYQALDEEAQHILFAAALMHDIEKRSTTTRETINGKTRITSPRHAKKGEYSARRILYTDIPTPFTVRESIAKLVRWHGLPLWAIDKTHPAHRVIATSLQVNTHWLTLLARADIHGRICQDADTLLTRIDLFAELCRENDCYGQPRLFASALARYHYLNNPDSYPDYMPYDDLKSDVYILSALPGSGKDTHIRMHYRELPILSLDDIRRAAGIDPTDKKGNGRVIQQAKEQARSYLRAGQPFIFNATNISRDIRDKWTGLFADYHARIHLHYLEVPYTQLLQQNRNREHPVPETVISHLLDKLDIPDYSEAHELTYLVTGD
;
A
#
# COMPACT_ATOMS: atom_id res chain seq x y z
N MET A 1 -6.12 20.65 5.57
CA MET A 1 -6.79 20.21 4.33
C MET A 1 -5.75 20.19 3.21
N TRP A 2 -5.53 19.02 2.59
CA TRP A 2 -4.66 18.87 1.45
C TRP A 2 -5.43 19.10 0.15
N THR A 3 -4.79 19.69 -0.86
CA THR A 3 -5.37 19.91 -2.19
C THR A 3 -4.45 19.34 -3.27
N PHE A 4 -5.02 18.68 -4.27
CA PHE A 4 -4.26 18.26 -5.44
C PHE A 4 -3.95 19.46 -6.32
N PRO A 5 -2.68 19.72 -6.70
CA PRO A 5 -2.33 20.91 -7.47
C PRO A 5 -3.02 20.91 -8.84
N HIS A 6 -3.39 22.11 -9.31
CA HIS A 6 -4.06 22.33 -10.60
C HIS A 6 -5.46 21.72 -10.74
N TYR A 7 -6.11 21.37 -9.61
CA TYR A 7 -7.51 20.95 -9.58
C TYR A 7 -8.30 21.79 -8.58
N HIS A 8 -9.53 22.16 -8.96
CA HIS A 8 -10.50 22.87 -8.12
C HIS A 8 -11.85 22.17 -8.20
N PRO A 9 -12.40 21.67 -7.10
CA PRO A 9 -13.73 21.07 -7.07
C PRO A 9 -14.80 21.97 -7.70
N GLY A 10 -15.72 21.36 -8.44
CA GLY A 10 -16.76 22.09 -9.15
C GLY A 10 -16.34 22.74 -10.49
N HIS A 11 -15.09 22.54 -10.92
CA HIS A 11 -14.60 23.02 -12.22
C HIS A 11 -14.07 21.86 -13.05
N ASP A 12 -14.21 21.98 -14.37
CA ASP A 12 -13.60 21.02 -15.30
C ASP A 12 -12.08 21.11 -15.23
N PRO A 13 -11.37 19.95 -15.23
CA PRO A 13 -9.92 19.94 -15.19
C PRO A 13 -9.29 20.56 -16.45
N ASP A 14 -8.30 21.41 -16.27
CA ASP A 14 -7.47 21.89 -17.38
C ASP A 14 -6.44 20.80 -17.76
N TRP A 15 -6.85 19.95 -18.70
CA TRP A 15 -6.05 18.84 -19.18
C TRP A 15 -4.72 19.27 -19.82
N SER A 16 -4.67 20.45 -20.43
CA SER A 16 -3.44 20.98 -21.02
C SER A 16 -2.42 21.29 -19.92
N ASN A 17 -2.87 21.94 -18.86
CA ASN A 17 -2.03 22.27 -17.71
C ASN A 17 -1.63 20.98 -16.95
N LEU A 18 -2.55 20.05 -16.69
CA LEU A 18 -2.26 18.80 -15.99
C LEU A 18 -1.24 17.94 -16.75
N THR A 19 -1.37 17.78 -18.08
CA THR A 19 -0.41 17.00 -18.86
C THR A 19 0.94 17.69 -19.00
N ALA A 20 0.99 19.02 -18.98
CA ALA A 20 2.25 19.77 -18.95
C ALA A 20 2.95 19.67 -17.58
N ALA A 21 2.18 19.73 -16.50
CA ALA A 21 2.70 19.65 -15.13
C ALA A 21 3.17 18.23 -14.75
N TYR A 22 2.52 17.19 -15.27
CA TYR A 22 2.74 15.80 -14.89
C TYR A 22 3.15 14.93 -16.08
N PRO A 23 4.45 14.73 -16.35
CA PRO A 23 4.94 13.88 -17.47
C PRO A 23 4.36 12.46 -17.43
N TRP A 24 4.18 11.88 -16.24
CA TRP A 24 3.60 10.55 -16.08
C TRP A 24 2.14 10.46 -16.60
N LEU A 25 1.40 11.56 -16.59
CA LEU A 25 0.05 11.63 -17.17
C LEU A 25 0.13 11.71 -18.71
N ALA A 26 1.05 12.51 -19.25
CA ALA A 26 1.29 12.59 -20.67
C ALA A 26 1.75 11.24 -21.28
N ASP A 27 2.56 10.48 -20.55
CA ASP A 27 3.06 9.15 -20.95
C ASP A 27 1.92 8.12 -21.19
N MET A 28 0.73 8.34 -20.66
CA MET A 28 -0.43 7.47 -20.87
C MET A 28 -1.12 7.69 -22.23
N ALA A 29 -0.81 8.77 -22.94
CA ALA A 29 -1.48 9.15 -24.20
C ALA A 29 -1.33 8.12 -25.34
N GLY A 30 -0.17 7.44 -25.40
CA GLY A 30 0.12 6.45 -26.43
C GLY A 30 -0.08 4.99 -26.02
N VAL A 31 -0.59 4.74 -24.80
CA VAL A 31 -0.72 3.39 -24.26
C VAL A 31 -2.04 2.77 -24.73
N PRO A 32 -1.99 1.70 -25.56
CA PRO A 32 -3.20 1.07 -26.09
C PRO A 32 -3.89 0.20 -25.03
N GLN A 33 -5.19 0.04 -25.17
CA GLN A 33 -6.00 -0.88 -24.37
C GLN A 33 -6.73 -1.89 -25.27
N ASP A 34 -7.24 -2.97 -24.69
CA ASP A 34 -7.98 -3.99 -25.45
C ASP A 34 -9.31 -3.40 -25.94
N PRO A 35 -9.56 -3.36 -27.27
CA PRO A 35 -10.74 -2.69 -27.82
C PRO A 35 -12.07 -3.38 -27.48
N GLU A 36 -12.07 -4.62 -27.01
CA GLU A 36 -13.27 -5.31 -26.54
C GLU A 36 -13.78 -4.74 -25.20
N TRP A 37 -12.83 -4.30 -24.33
CA TRP A 37 -13.12 -3.82 -22.99
C TRP A 37 -12.93 -2.30 -22.82
N HIS A 38 -12.25 -1.68 -23.79
CA HIS A 38 -11.89 -0.26 -23.78
C HIS A 38 -11.98 0.31 -25.21
N GLY A 39 -13.22 0.44 -25.70
CA GLY A 39 -13.48 0.99 -27.04
C GLY A 39 -13.07 2.46 -27.21
N GLU A 40 -12.82 3.17 -26.11
CA GLU A 40 -12.30 4.53 -26.06
C GLU A 40 -10.82 4.64 -26.47
N GLY A 41 -10.06 3.54 -26.43
CA GLY A 41 -8.72 3.42 -27.00
C GLY A 41 -7.60 3.61 -25.99
N ALA A 42 -6.93 4.78 -25.97
CA ALA A 42 -5.73 4.99 -25.15
C ALA A 42 -6.04 5.21 -23.67
N VAL A 43 -5.08 4.83 -22.79
CA VAL A 43 -5.21 4.97 -21.33
C VAL A 43 -5.51 6.42 -20.91
N LEU A 44 -4.87 7.43 -21.49
CA LEU A 44 -5.16 8.83 -21.16
C LEU A 44 -6.60 9.22 -21.53
N THR A 45 -7.12 8.74 -22.65
CA THR A 45 -8.52 9.00 -23.05
C THR A 45 -9.47 8.39 -22.03
N HIS A 46 -9.24 7.13 -21.65
CA HIS A 46 -9.96 6.45 -20.58
C HIS A 46 -9.89 7.24 -19.27
N THR A 47 -8.70 7.62 -18.82
CA THR A 47 -8.51 8.39 -17.59
C THR A 47 -9.31 9.70 -17.59
N LYS A 48 -9.36 10.42 -18.72
CA LYS A 48 -10.17 11.64 -18.86
C LYS A 48 -11.66 11.34 -18.70
N MET A 49 -12.15 10.26 -19.30
CA MET A 49 -13.54 9.85 -19.19
C MET A 49 -13.89 9.39 -17.76
N VAL A 50 -12.98 8.67 -17.09
CA VAL A 50 -13.14 8.26 -15.69
C VAL A 50 -13.24 9.49 -14.76
N VAL A 51 -12.36 10.47 -14.95
CA VAL A 51 -12.42 11.73 -14.17
C VAL A 51 -13.74 12.44 -14.42
N ALA A 52 -14.17 12.62 -15.68
CA ALA A 52 -15.45 13.26 -15.99
C ALA A 52 -16.61 12.52 -15.32
N ALA A 53 -16.66 11.20 -15.44
CA ALA A 53 -17.69 10.37 -14.80
C ALA A 53 -17.64 10.45 -13.26
N LEU A 54 -16.48 10.62 -12.65
CA LEU A 54 -16.35 10.82 -11.19
C LEU A 54 -16.97 12.15 -10.77
N LEU A 55 -16.66 13.23 -11.49
CA LEU A 55 -17.12 14.59 -11.18
C LEU A 55 -18.66 14.74 -11.31
N GLU A 56 -19.30 13.91 -12.13
CA GLU A 56 -20.77 13.89 -12.33
C GLU A 56 -21.51 13.13 -11.22
N GLN A 57 -20.84 12.31 -10.40
CA GLN A 57 -21.52 11.55 -9.35
C GLN A 57 -21.98 12.46 -8.21
N ALA A 58 -23.27 12.43 -7.88
CA ALA A 58 -23.84 13.21 -6.78
C ALA A 58 -23.17 12.88 -5.42
N ASP A 59 -22.86 11.60 -5.19
CA ASP A 59 -22.20 11.15 -3.96
C ASP A 59 -20.77 11.71 -3.85
N TYR A 60 -20.05 11.85 -4.98
CA TYR A 60 -18.74 12.52 -5.00
C TYR A 60 -18.86 14.00 -4.69
N GLN A 61 -19.85 14.69 -5.29
CA GLN A 61 -20.07 16.11 -5.08
C GLN A 61 -20.50 16.44 -3.63
N ALA A 62 -21.10 15.48 -2.93
CA ALA A 62 -21.51 15.61 -1.53
C ALA A 62 -20.36 15.39 -0.53
N LEU A 63 -19.19 14.93 -0.97
CA LEU A 63 -18.02 14.77 -0.11
C LEU A 63 -17.42 16.12 0.30
N ASP A 64 -16.66 16.11 1.41
CA ASP A 64 -15.80 17.26 1.73
C ASP A 64 -14.72 17.48 0.67
N GLU A 65 -14.18 18.69 0.65
CA GLU A 65 -13.22 19.12 -0.38
C GLU A 65 -11.95 18.27 -0.40
N GLU A 66 -11.43 17.85 0.75
CA GLU A 66 -10.23 17.00 0.82
C GLU A 66 -10.49 15.61 0.22
N ALA A 67 -11.64 15.01 0.52
CA ALA A 67 -12.05 13.74 -0.06
C ALA A 67 -12.23 13.83 -1.58
N GLN A 68 -12.76 14.95 -2.09
CA GLN A 68 -12.85 15.20 -3.53
C GLN A 68 -11.47 15.27 -4.18
N HIS A 69 -10.49 15.95 -3.57
CA HIS A 69 -9.11 15.98 -4.05
C HIS A 69 -8.43 14.59 -4.02
N ILE A 70 -8.68 13.80 -2.98
CA ILE A 70 -8.16 12.43 -2.86
C ILE A 70 -8.68 11.55 -4.00
N LEU A 71 -10.00 11.56 -4.23
CA LEU A 71 -10.62 10.75 -5.27
C LEU A 71 -10.23 11.22 -6.68
N PHE A 72 -10.12 12.52 -6.90
CA PHE A 72 -9.62 13.07 -8.15
C PHE A 72 -8.19 12.58 -8.45
N ALA A 73 -7.28 12.68 -7.47
CA ALA A 73 -5.92 12.17 -7.61
C ALA A 73 -5.89 10.65 -7.85
N ALA A 74 -6.73 9.88 -7.14
CA ALA A 74 -6.86 8.45 -7.35
C ALA A 74 -7.38 8.12 -8.76
N ALA A 75 -8.36 8.85 -9.28
CA ALA A 75 -8.87 8.70 -10.64
C ALA A 75 -7.82 9.02 -11.71
N LEU A 76 -6.98 10.05 -11.49
CA LEU A 76 -5.86 10.34 -12.38
C LEU A 76 -4.81 9.24 -12.41
N MET A 77 -4.59 8.56 -11.27
CA MET A 77 -3.48 7.61 -11.08
C MET A 77 -3.90 6.14 -11.14
N HIS A 78 -5.21 5.79 -11.21
CA HIS A 78 -5.66 4.40 -11.07
C HIS A 78 -4.98 3.46 -12.08
N ASP A 79 -4.76 3.92 -13.30
CA ASP A 79 -4.19 3.18 -14.42
C ASP A 79 -2.76 3.63 -14.80
N ILE A 80 -2.11 4.43 -13.97
CA ILE A 80 -0.79 5.03 -14.26
C ILE A 80 0.25 4.02 -14.74
N GLU A 81 0.25 2.80 -14.24
CA GLU A 81 1.24 1.79 -14.60
C GLU A 81 0.81 0.87 -15.76
N LYS A 82 -0.34 1.11 -16.40
CA LYS A 82 -0.59 0.54 -17.73
C LYS A 82 0.50 0.97 -18.72
N ARG A 83 1.05 2.19 -18.60
CA ARG A 83 2.17 2.68 -19.41
C ARG A 83 3.43 1.77 -19.41
N SER A 84 3.65 1.00 -18.34
CA SER A 84 4.85 0.16 -18.19
C SER A 84 4.54 -1.35 -18.12
N THR A 85 3.27 -1.72 -18.04
CA THR A 85 2.86 -3.12 -17.88
C THR A 85 2.04 -3.63 -19.06
N THR A 86 1.61 -2.74 -19.97
CA THR A 86 0.83 -3.13 -21.14
C THR A 86 1.67 -4.01 -22.08
N THR A 87 1.11 -5.14 -22.44
CA THR A 87 1.70 -6.13 -23.36
C THR A 87 0.65 -6.71 -24.28
N ARG A 88 1.08 -7.34 -25.36
CA ARG A 88 0.22 -8.09 -26.28
C ARG A 88 0.46 -9.57 -26.07
N GLU A 89 -0.61 -10.29 -25.82
CA GLU A 89 -0.59 -11.74 -25.58
C GLU A 89 -1.61 -12.45 -26.46
N THR A 90 -1.32 -13.70 -26.81
CA THR A 90 -2.30 -14.54 -27.50
C THR A 90 -3.05 -15.38 -26.46
N ILE A 91 -4.34 -15.06 -26.28
CA ILE A 91 -5.22 -15.76 -25.34
C ILE A 91 -6.35 -16.42 -26.17
N ASN A 92 -6.49 -17.73 -26.08
CA ASN A 92 -7.49 -18.52 -26.84
C ASN A 92 -7.48 -18.21 -28.35
N GLY A 93 -6.29 -18.06 -28.95
CA GLY A 93 -6.12 -17.80 -30.37
C GLY A 93 -6.42 -16.36 -30.83
N LYS A 94 -6.76 -15.46 -29.92
CA LYS A 94 -6.98 -14.02 -30.19
C LYS A 94 -5.83 -13.20 -29.58
N THR A 95 -5.37 -12.20 -30.32
CA THR A 95 -4.43 -11.21 -29.77
C THR A 95 -5.17 -10.30 -28.83
N ARG A 96 -4.73 -10.22 -27.58
CA ARG A 96 -5.27 -9.38 -26.51
C ARG A 96 -4.23 -8.37 -26.05
N ILE A 97 -4.71 -7.23 -25.59
CA ILE A 97 -3.88 -6.22 -24.90
C ILE A 97 -4.18 -6.34 -23.42
N THR A 98 -3.14 -6.69 -22.64
CA THR A 98 -3.26 -6.87 -21.19
C THR A 98 -2.29 -5.97 -20.46
N SER A 99 -2.59 -5.64 -19.20
CA SER A 99 -1.73 -4.83 -18.33
C SER A 99 -1.58 -5.51 -16.96
N PRO A 100 -0.85 -6.64 -16.90
CA PRO A 100 -0.76 -7.44 -15.68
C PRO A 100 -0.12 -6.65 -14.55
N ARG A 101 -0.73 -6.76 -13.36
CA ARG A 101 -0.24 -6.14 -12.11
C ARG A 101 -0.13 -4.60 -12.13
N HIS A 102 -0.78 -3.90 -13.10
CA HIS A 102 -0.72 -2.42 -13.17
C HIS A 102 -1.17 -1.77 -11.86
N ALA A 103 -2.24 -2.25 -11.22
CA ALA A 103 -2.74 -1.70 -9.97
C ALA A 103 -1.73 -1.84 -8.80
N LYS A 104 -1.03 -2.99 -8.70
CA LYS A 104 0.02 -3.16 -7.67
C LYS A 104 1.21 -2.24 -7.94
N LYS A 105 1.64 -2.13 -9.18
CA LYS A 105 2.73 -1.25 -9.55
C LYS A 105 2.31 0.22 -9.46
N GLY A 106 1.06 0.52 -9.80
CA GLY A 106 0.44 1.84 -9.67
C GLY A 106 0.43 2.35 -8.22
N GLU A 107 0.17 1.48 -7.26
CA GLU A 107 0.29 1.81 -5.83
C GLU A 107 1.70 2.35 -5.48
N TYR A 108 2.77 1.68 -5.95
CA TYR A 108 4.13 2.12 -5.69
C TYR A 108 4.45 3.45 -6.38
N SER A 109 4.03 3.60 -7.64
CA SER A 109 4.26 4.83 -8.40
C SER A 109 3.48 6.02 -7.84
N ALA A 110 2.21 5.83 -7.48
CA ALA A 110 1.40 6.86 -6.83
C ALA A 110 2.03 7.30 -5.49
N ARG A 111 2.39 6.33 -4.64
CA ARG A 111 3.07 6.61 -3.36
C ARG A 111 4.35 7.39 -3.57
N ARG A 112 5.20 7.00 -4.52
CA ARG A 112 6.45 7.68 -4.82
C ARG A 112 6.20 9.12 -5.27
N ILE A 113 5.34 9.34 -6.27
CA ILE A 113 5.01 10.67 -6.80
C ILE A 113 4.49 11.58 -5.69
N LEU A 114 3.56 11.08 -4.88
CA LEU A 114 2.93 11.83 -3.80
C LEU A 114 3.86 12.04 -2.59
N TYR A 115 4.95 11.31 -2.49
CA TYR A 115 5.96 11.50 -1.46
C TYR A 115 7.10 12.42 -1.90
N THR A 116 7.50 12.36 -3.18
CA THR A 116 8.67 13.07 -3.69
C THR A 116 8.34 14.33 -4.48
N ASP A 117 7.34 14.27 -5.37
CA ASP A 117 7.07 15.30 -6.39
C ASP A 117 5.88 16.18 -5.99
N ILE A 118 4.86 15.59 -5.36
CA ILE A 118 3.67 16.30 -4.86
C ILE A 118 3.60 16.05 -3.35
N PRO A 119 4.31 16.83 -2.51
CA PRO A 119 4.36 16.57 -1.07
C PRO A 119 2.97 16.43 -0.47
N THR A 120 2.66 15.24 0.02
CA THR A 120 1.32 14.86 0.46
C THR A 120 1.39 14.26 1.87
N PRO A 121 0.53 14.66 2.81
CA PRO A 121 0.44 14.04 4.12
C PRO A 121 0.30 12.52 4.02
N PHE A 122 0.89 11.79 4.97
CA PHE A 122 0.96 10.33 4.94
C PHE A 122 -0.41 9.67 4.77
N THR A 123 -1.40 10.11 5.56
CA THR A 123 -2.76 9.55 5.54
C THR A 123 -3.46 9.76 4.20
N VAL A 124 -3.32 10.95 3.62
CA VAL A 124 -3.86 11.29 2.30
C VAL A 124 -3.16 10.49 1.20
N ARG A 125 -1.83 10.46 1.21
CA ARG A 125 -1.02 9.71 0.26
C ARG A 125 -1.38 8.23 0.23
N GLU A 126 -1.46 7.59 1.41
CA GLU A 126 -1.79 6.18 1.49
C GLU A 126 -3.23 5.90 1.10
N SER A 127 -4.18 6.80 1.38
CA SER A 127 -5.55 6.72 0.88
C SER A 127 -5.58 6.67 -0.66
N ILE A 128 -4.85 7.57 -1.33
CA ILE A 128 -4.75 7.60 -2.79
C ILE A 128 -4.07 6.33 -3.31
N ALA A 129 -2.92 5.96 -2.75
CA ALA A 129 -2.17 4.78 -3.18
C ALA A 129 -2.99 3.49 -3.04
N LYS A 130 -3.78 3.35 -1.96
CA LYS A 130 -4.65 2.19 -1.74
C LYS A 130 -5.90 2.21 -2.63
N LEU A 131 -6.46 3.38 -2.96
CA LEU A 131 -7.50 3.49 -3.99
C LEU A 131 -6.97 3.00 -5.34
N VAL A 132 -5.78 3.44 -5.76
CA VAL A 132 -5.10 2.95 -6.97
C VAL A 132 -4.86 1.43 -6.90
N ARG A 133 -4.46 0.91 -5.75
CA ARG A 133 -4.21 -0.53 -5.55
C ARG A 133 -5.46 -1.38 -5.74
N TRP A 134 -6.59 -0.93 -5.21
CA TRP A 134 -7.80 -1.71 -5.09
C TRP A 134 -8.91 -1.32 -6.06
N HIS A 135 -8.70 -0.35 -6.99
CA HIS A 135 -9.74 0.18 -7.88
C HIS A 135 -10.54 -0.91 -8.62
N GLY A 136 -9.88 -1.99 -9.05
CA GLY A 136 -10.54 -3.11 -9.72
C GLY A 136 -11.21 -4.12 -8.78
N LEU A 137 -11.03 -4.03 -7.45
CA LEU A 137 -11.60 -5.02 -6.53
C LEU A 137 -13.14 -5.08 -6.56
N PRO A 138 -13.88 -3.96 -6.61
CA PRO A 138 -15.34 -4.00 -6.63
C PRO A 138 -15.92 -4.81 -7.81
N LEU A 139 -15.21 -4.90 -8.92
CA LEU A 139 -15.65 -5.65 -10.11
C LEU A 139 -15.59 -7.17 -9.91
N TRP A 140 -14.72 -7.66 -9.02
CA TRP A 140 -14.38 -9.08 -8.90
C TRP A 140 -14.44 -9.63 -7.47
N ALA A 141 -14.83 -8.81 -6.49
CA ALA A 141 -14.81 -9.22 -5.08
C ALA A 141 -15.67 -10.45 -4.80
N ILE A 142 -16.88 -10.50 -5.37
CA ILE A 142 -17.85 -11.58 -5.18
C ILE A 142 -17.39 -12.93 -5.75
N ASP A 143 -16.51 -12.92 -6.75
CA ASP A 143 -15.97 -14.13 -7.39
C ASP A 143 -14.73 -14.67 -6.65
N LYS A 144 -14.23 -13.96 -5.64
CA LYS A 144 -13.04 -14.39 -4.90
C LYS A 144 -13.40 -15.45 -3.87
N THR A 145 -12.44 -16.32 -3.59
CA THR A 145 -12.51 -17.17 -2.40
C THR A 145 -12.58 -16.29 -1.15
N HIS A 146 -13.52 -16.55 -0.25
CA HIS A 146 -13.77 -15.78 0.98
C HIS A 146 -14.05 -14.28 0.71
N PRO A 147 -15.13 -13.93 0.00
CA PRO A 147 -15.40 -12.53 -0.37
C PRO A 147 -15.59 -11.62 0.83
N ALA A 148 -16.26 -12.07 1.92
CA ALA A 148 -16.41 -11.32 3.18
C ALA A 148 -15.04 -10.98 3.80
N HIS A 149 -14.15 -11.98 3.90
CA HIS A 149 -12.79 -11.75 4.39
C HIS A 149 -12.06 -10.70 3.55
N ARG A 150 -12.23 -10.76 2.22
CA ARG A 150 -11.58 -9.81 1.29
C ARG A 150 -12.05 -8.37 1.52
N VAL A 151 -13.36 -8.12 1.63
CA VAL A 151 -13.88 -6.77 1.84
C VAL A 151 -13.52 -6.22 3.21
N ILE A 152 -13.57 -7.05 4.26
CA ILE A 152 -13.14 -6.67 5.61
C ILE A 152 -11.65 -6.31 5.62
N ALA A 153 -10.77 -7.15 5.07
CA ALA A 153 -9.34 -6.86 5.00
C ALA A 153 -9.03 -5.59 4.19
N THR A 154 -9.79 -5.33 3.13
CA THR A 154 -9.65 -4.12 2.31
C THR A 154 -10.11 -2.88 3.06
N SER A 155 -11.20 -2.95 3.85
CA SER A 155 -11.71 -1.82 4.63
C SER A 155 -10.72 -1.27 5.66
N LEU A 156 -9.77 -2.09 6.09
CA LEU A 156 -8.68 -1.68 7.00
C LEU A 156 -7.56 -0.91 6.27
N GLN A 157 -7.61 -0.82 4.95
CA GLN A 157 -6.59 -0.18 4.12
C GLN A 157 -7.12 1.02 3.32
N VAL A 158 -8.42 1.00 2.98
CA VAL A 158 -9.04 2.02 2.12
C VAL A 158 -10.51 2.20 2.48
N ASN A 159 -11.00 3.43 2.32
CA ASN A 159 -12.43 3.71 2.44
C ASN A 159 -13.19 3.01 1.31
N THR A 160 -14.02 2.02 1.64
CA THR A 160 -14.74 1.18 0.67
C THR A 160 -15.86 1.93 -0.06
N HIS A 161 -16.40 3.00 0.52
CA HIS A 161 -17.33 3.91 -0.19
C HIS A 161 -16.58 4.67 -1.30
N TRP A 162 -15.43 5.26 -1.00
CA TRP A 162 -14.61 5.94 -2.00
C TRP A 162 -14.15 4.98 -3.11
N LEU A 163 -13.84 3.75 -2.73
CA LEU A 163 -13.50 2.70 -3.69
C LEU A 163 -14.68 2.36 -4.62
N THR A 164 -15.90 2.36 -4.09
CA THR A 164 -17.13 2.18 -4.89
C THR A 164 -17.32 3.32 -5.88
N LEU A 165 -17.13 4.59 -5.45
CA LEU A 165 -17.24 5.75 -6.33
C LEU A 165 -16.20 5.71 -7.46
N LEU A 166 -14.95 5.39 -7.14
CA LEU A 166 -13.89 5.25 -8.14
C LEU A 166 -14.19 4.12 -9.14
N ALA A 167 -14.65 2.97 -8.67
CA ALA A 167 -14.99 1.84 -9.53
C ALA A 167 -16.19 2.16 -10.46
N ARG A 168 -17.21 2.87 -9.97
CA ARG A 168 -18.33 3.35 -10.81
C ARG A 168 -17.84 4.32 -11.87
N ALA A 169 -16.98 5.26 -11.49
CA ALA A 169 -16.35 6.19 -12.43
C ALA A 169 -15.55 5.45 -13.51
N ASP A 170 -14.77 4.43 -13.13
CA ASP A 170 -14.00 3.59 -14.06
C ASP A 170 -14.92 2.91 -15.10
N ILE A 171 -16.06 2.37 -14.68
CA ILE A 171 -16.99 1.73 -15.63
C ILE A 171 -17.72 2.76 -16.50
N HIS A 172 -18.20 3.88 -15.95
CA HIS A 172 -18.82 4.92 -16.76
C HIS A 172 -17.83 5.61 -17.70
N GLY A 173 -16.53 5.57 -17.39
CA GLY A 173 -15.46 6.03 -18.26
C GLY A 173 -15.01 5.03 -19.32
N ARG A 174 -15.71 3.87 -19.49
CA ARG A 174 -15.41 2.86 -20.50
C ARG A 174 -16.46 2.83 -21.62
N ILE A 175 -16.01 2.42 -22.79
CA ILE A 175 -16.87 1.99 -23.89
C ILE A 175 -16.76 0.47 -23.99
N CYS A 176 -17.64 -0.25 -23.29
CA CYS A 176 -17.68 -1.71 -23.26
C CYS A 176 -19.13 -2.22 -23.28
N GLN A 177 -19.31 -3.51 -23.64
CA GLN A 177 -20.65 -4.10 -23.77
C GLN A 177 -21.22 -4.63 -22.45
N ASP A 178 -20.38 -4.83 -21.43
CA ASP A 178 -20.72 -5.46 -20.15
C ASP A 178 -20.86 -4.45 -19.00
N ALA A 179 -20.97 -3.15 -19.29
CA ALA A 179 -21.04 -2.08 -18.31
C ALA A 179 -22.10 -2.33 -17.23
N ASP A 180 -23.34 -2.70 -17.61
CA ASP A 180 -24.43 -2.95 -16.65
C ASP A 180 -24.13 -4.12 -15.72
N THR A 181 -23.48 -5.17 -16.23
CA THR A 181 -23.05 -6.31 -15.42
C THR A 181 -21.99 -5.88 -14.40
N LEU A 182 -21.02 -5.06 -14.82
CA LEU A 182 -19.96 -4.56 -13.95
C LEU A 182 -20.51 -3.59 -12.90
N LEU A 183 -21.46 -2.73 -13.24
CA LEU A 183 -22.16 -1.86 -12.29
C LEU A 183 -22.90 -2.67 -11.23
N THR A 184 -23.63 -3.72 -11.65
CA THR A 184 -24.30 -4.65 -10.72
C THR A 184 -23.30 -5.29 -9.75
N ARG A 185 -22.11 -5.67 -10.21
CA ARG A 185 -21.05 -6.22 -9.34
C ARG A 185 -20.54 -5.20 -8.32
N ILE A 186 -20.43 -3.93 -8.71
CA ILE A 186 -20.06 -2.86 -7.79
C ILE A 186 -21.14 -2.67 -6.71
N ASP A 187 -22.42 -2.78 -7.08
CA ASP A 187 -23.53 -2.71 -6.12
C ASP A 187 -23.46 -3.88 -5.13
N LEU A 188 -23.23 -5.10 -5.61
CA LEU A 188 -23.05 -6.28 -4.77
C LEU A 188 -21.82 -6.15 -3.84
N PHE A 189 -20.74 -5.54 -4.32
CA PHE A 189 -19.58 -5.23 -3.46
C PHE A 189 -19.97 -4.26 -2.34
N ALA A 190 -20.72 -3.21 -2.65
CA ALA A 190 -21.17 -2.24 -1.65
C ALA A 190 -22.10 -2.88 -0.61
N GLU A 191 -23.03 -3.75 -1.05
CA GLU A 191 -23.89 -4.52 -0.13
C GLU A 191 -23.08 -5.46 0.75
N LEU A 192 -22.13 -6.21 0.17
CA LEU A 192 -21.25 -7.09 0.95
C LEU A 192 -20.44 -6.31 2.00
N CYS A 193 -20.01 -5.08 1.68
CA CYS A 193 -19.36 -4.22 2.67
C CYS A 193 -20.32 -3.77 3.78
N ARG A 194 -21.60 -3.47 3.48
CA ARG A 194 -22.61 -3.11 4.48
C ARG A 194 -22.94 -4.29 5.38
N GLU A 195 -23.17 -5.47 4.82
CA GLU A 195 -23.43 -6.71 5.57
C GLU A 195 -22.30 -7.06 6.55
N ASN A 196 -21.08 -6.60 6.26
CA ASN A 196 -19.91 -6.84 7.09
C ASN A 196 -19.46 -5.61 7.90
N ASP A 197 -20.32 -4.61 8.09
CA ASP A 197 -20.07 -3.37 8.85
C ASP A 197 -18.77 -2.65 8.43
N CYS A 198 -18.45 -2.67 7.13
CA CYS A 198 -17.21 -2.11 6.61
C CYS A 198 -17.39 -1.21 5.37
N TYR A 199 -18.61 -0.68 5.14
CA TYR A 199 -18.85 0.29 4.06
C TYR A 199 -18.53 1.71 4.53
N GLY A 200 -17.56 2.34 3.89
CA GLY A 200 -17.10 3.70 4.21
C GLY A 200 -16.29 3.82 5.50
N GLN A 201 -16.09 2.73 6.21
CA GLN A 201 -15.35 2.66 7.47
C GLN A 201 -14.62 1.31 7.61
N PRO A 202 -13.55 1.23 8.40
CA PRO A 202 -12.92 -0.05 8.68
C PRO A 202 -13.81 -0.92 9.58
N ARG A 203 -13.80 -2.25 9.35
CA ARG A 203 -14.41 -3.19 10.29
C ARG A 203 -13.73 -3.09 11.65
N LEU A 204 -14.53 -2.96 12.71
CA LEU A 204 -14.02 -2.98 14.06
C LEU A 204 -13.87 -4.44 14.56
N PHE A 205 -12.84 -4.68 15.36
CA PHE A 205 -12.56 -5.95 16.00
C PHE A 205 -12.51 -5.78 17.51
N ALA A 206 -12.87 -6.82 18.25
CA ALA A 206 -12.88 -6.80 19.71
C ALA A 206 -11.48 -6.57 20.31
N SER A 207 -10.41 -7.01 19.60
CA SER A 207 -9.02 -6.78 20.02
C SER A 207 -8.09 -6.83 18.81
N ALA A 208 -6.87 -6.34 18.99
CA ALA A 208 -5.80 -6.45 17.99
C ALA A 208 -5.45 -7.93 17.69
N LEU A 209 -5.50 -8.79 18.70
CA LEU A 209 -5.29 -10.23 18.52
C LEU A 209 -6.41 -10.87 17.67
N ALA A 210 -7.68 -10.50 17.91
CA ALA A 210 -8.82 -10.97 17.12
C ALA A 210 -8.68 -10.52 15.65
N ARG A 211 -8.31 -9.26 15.42
CA ARG A 211 -8.03 -8.72 14.07
C ARG A 211 -6.92 -9.48 13.39
N TYR A 212 -5.77 -9.65 14.03
CA TYR A 212 -4.62 -10.37 13.48
C TYR A 212 -4.97 -11.83 13.15
N HIS A 213 -5.65 -12.51 14.08
CA HIS A 213 -6.12 -13.88 13.87
C HIS A 213 -7.02 -13.97 12.63
N TYR A 214 -8.05 -13.12 12.55
CA TYR A 214 -8.98 -13.11 11.42
C TYR A 214 -8.27 -12.86 10.07
N LEU A 215 -7.41 -11.86 10.01
CA LEU A 215 -6.72 -11.49 8.77
C LEU A 215 -5.76 -12.58 8.27
N ASN A 216 -5.28 -13.45 9.16
CA ASN A 216 -4.40 -14.57 8.82
C ASN A 216 -5.13 -15.93 8.72
N ASN A 217 -6.43 -15.98 9.02
CA ASN A 217 -7.24 -17.20 8.95
C ASN A 217 -8.55 -16.91 8.20
N PRO A 218 -8.57 -17.02 6.86
CA PRO A 218 -9.73 -16.63 6.04
C PRO A 218 -11.02 -17.40 6.34
N ASP A 219 -10.92 -18.59 6.95
CA ASP A 219 -12.06 -19.42 7.38
C ASP A 219 -12.60 -19.04 8.76
N SER A 220 -11.96 -18.12 9.47
CA SER A 220 -12.39 -17.65 10.77
C SER A 220 -13.57 -16.69 10.67
N TYR A 221 -14.38 -16.59 11.74
CA TYR A 221 -15.41 -15.57 11.86
C TYR A 221 -14.79 -14.24 12.34
N PRO A 222 -15.27 -13.09 11.87
CA PRO A 222 -14.72 -11.78 12.24
C PRO A 222 -14.89 -11.44 13.73
N ASP A 223 -15.90 -12.03 14.38
CA ASP A 223 -16.19 -11.81 15.81
C ASP A 223 -15.58 -12.90 16.72
N TYR A 224 -14.78 -13.81 16.16
CA TYR A 224 -14.10 -14.82 16.95
C TYR A 224 -13.03 -14.19 17.85
N MET A 225 -13.06 -14.57 19.13
CA MET A 225 -12.11 -14.11 20.14
C MET A 225 -11.10 -15.22 20.42
N PRO A 226 -9.89 -15.18 19.86
CA PRO A 226 -8.86 -16.18 20.15
C PRO A 226 -8.37 -16.05 21.59
N TYR A 227 -7.97 -17.17 22.17
CA TYR A 227 -7.29 -17.18 23.45
C TYR A 227 -5.90 -16.54 23.30
N ASP A 228 -5.53 -15.69 24.26
CA ASP A 228 -4.21 -15.04 24.24
C ASP A 228 -3.17 -15.97 24.90
N ASP A 229 -2.41 -16.67 24.07
CA ASP A 229 -1.31 -17.56 24.46
C ASP A 229 0.08 -17.01 24.06
N LEU A 230 0.13 -15.71 23.75
CA LEU A 230 1.38 -15.06 23.33
C LEU A 230 2.39 -14.98 24.50
N LYS A 231 3.66 -15.25 24.18
CA LYS A 231 4.72 -15.53 25.16
C LYS A 231 5.72 -14.41 25.36
N SER A 232 5.94 -13.59 24.34
CA SER A 232 6.93 -12.50 24.35
C SER A 232 6.56 -11.43 23.36
N ASP A 233 7.17 -10.26 23.50
CA ASP A 233 6.95 -9.13 22.60
C ASP A 233 8.16 -8.97 21.66
N VAL A 234 7.89 -8.80 20.36
CA VAL A 234 8.89 -8.49 19.34
C VAL A 234 8.53 -7.19 18.65
N TYR A 235 9.45 -6.23 18.70
CA TYR A 235 9.28 -4.92 18.07
C TYR A 235 10.02 -4.88 16.73
N ILE A 236 9.30 -4.84 15.64
CA ILE A 236 9.86 -4.74 14.28
C ILE A 236 9.85 -3.28 13.85
N LEU A 237 10.97 -2.77 13.40
CA LEU A 237 11.04 -1.44 12.80
C LEU A 237 11.06 -1.56 11.28
N SER A 238 10.23 -0.76 10.62
CA SER A 238 10.16 -0.63 9.16
C SER A 238 10.32 0.83 8.79
N ALA A 239 11.35 1.18 8.04
CA ALA A 239 11.58 2.56 7.63
C ALA A 239 12.70 2.68 6.59
N LEU A 240 12.65 3.71 5.77
CA LEU A 240 13.75 4.08 4.88
C LEU A 240 14.99 4.52 5.67
N PRO A 241 16.19 4.42 5.09
CA PRO A 241 17.39 5.03 5.67
C PRO A 241 17.20 6.54 5.88
N GLY A 242 17.56 7.04 7.04
CA GLY A 242 17.38 8.46 7.38
C GLY A 242 16.07 8.79 8.13
N SER A 243 15.14 7.84 8.32
CA SER A 243 13.86 8.09 9.01
C SER A 243 13.94 8.09 10.55
N GLY A 244 15.11 8.00 11.16
CA GLY A 244 15.27 8.16 12.61
C GLY A 244 15.12 6.88 13.44
N LYS A 245 15.14 5.66 12.85
CA LYS A 245 15.01 4.37 13.58
C LYS A 245 15.89 4.25 14.81
N ASP A 246 17.20 4.50 14.66
CA ASP A 246 18.16 4.32 15.77
C ASP A 246 17.91 5.31 16.90
N THR A 247 17.44 6.51 16.57
CA THR A 247 17.03 7.51 17.57
C THR A 247 15.79 7.05 18.31
N HIS A 248 14.78 6.53 17.59
CA HIS A 248 13.57 5.98 18.18
C HIS A 248 13.89 4.84 19.16
N ILE A 249 14.74 3.90 18.76
CA ILE A 249 15.18 2.81 19.65
C ILE A 249 15.84 3.36 20.92
N ARG A 250 16.78 4.29 20.78
CA ARG A 250 17.48 4.87 21.94
C ARG A 250 16.56 5.62 22.90
N MET A 251 15.49 6.22 22.39
CA MET A 251 14.55 6.98 23.22
C MET A 251 13.56 6.08 23.95
N HIS A 252 13.07 5.03 23.31
CA HIS A 252 11.91 4.27 23.81
C HIS A 252 12.23 2.85 24.28
N TYR A 253 13.39 2.28 23.90
CA TYR A 253 13.67 0.85 24.08
C TYR A 253 15.09 0.57 24.63
N ARG A 254 15.58 1.41 25.54
CA ARG A 254 16.97 1.35 26.03
C ARG A 254 17.37 0.03 26.69
N GLU A 255 16.39 -0.68 27.27
CA GLU A 255 16.65 -1.89 28.06
C GLU A 255 16.43 -3.18 27.27
N LEU A 256 15.88 -3.10 26.06
CA LEU A 256 15.65 -4.27 25.24
C LEU A 256 16.88 -4.64 24.40
N PRO A 257 17.19 -5.94 24.27
CA PRO A 257 18.21 -6.38 23.33
C PRO A 257 17.81 -6.02 21.89
N ILE A 258 18.80 -5.60 21.12
CA ILE A 258 18.61 -5.20 19.73
C ILE A 258 19.21 -6.28 18.83
N LEU A 259 18.38 -6.87 17.98
CA LEU A 259 18.81 -7.73 16.89
C LEU A 259 18.90 -6.88 15.62
N SER A 260 20.12 -6.49 15.24
CA SER A 260 20.39 -5.62 14.10
C SER A 260 21.13 -6.37 13.00
N LEU A 261 20.55 -6.42 11.80
CA LEU A 261 21.22 -7.04 10.63
C LEU A 261 22.48 -6.26 10.23
N ASP A 262 22.48 -4.95 10.42
CA ASP A 262 23.63 -4.09 10.09
C ASP A 262 24.78 -4.31 11.09
N ASP A 263 24.50 -4.51 12.38
CA ASP A 263 25.51 -4.79 13.38
C ASP A 263 26.15 -6.17 13.16
N ILE A 264 25.33 -7.18 12.89
CA ILE A 264 25.82 -8.53 12.55
C ILE A 264 26.73 -8.47 11.31
N ARG A 265 26.31 -7.73 10.28
CA ARG A 265 27.08 -7.56 9.05
C ARG A 265 28.43 -6.88 9.31
N ARG A 266 28.44 -5.80 10.07
CA ARG A 266 29.66 -5.06 10.46
C ARG A 266 30.60 -5.92 11.29
N ALA A 267 30.08 -6.61 12.30
CA ALA A 267 30.88 -7.52 13.14
C ALA A 267 31.52 -8.67 12.34
N ALA A 268 30.86 -9.13 11.28
CA ALA A 268 31.37 -10.17 10.41
C ALA A 268 32.28 -9.67 9.27
N GLY A 269 32.45 -8.35 9.12
CA GLY A 269 33.20 -7.73 8.02
C GLY A 269 32.62 -8.02 6.63
N ILE A 270 31.27 -8.19 6.53
CA ILE A 270 30.58 -8.53 5.29
C ILE A 270 30.14 -7.26 4.57
N ASP A 271 30.52 -7.15 3.29
CA ASP A 271 30.08 -6.07 2.42
C ASP A 271 28.56 -6.16 2.16
N PRO A 272 27.80 -5.03 2.20
CA PRO A 272 26.37 -5.02 1.91
C PRO A 272 25.98 -5.59 0.54
N THR A 273 26.89 -5.59 -0.42
CA THR A 273 26.68 -6.12 -1.79
C THR A 273 26.96 -7.62 -1.91
N ASP A 274 27.65 -8.23 -0.93
CA ASP A 274 27.93 -9.67 -0.90
C ASP A 274 26.68 -10.49 -0.61
N LYS A 275 26.08 -11.06 -1.66
CA LYS A 275 24.86 -11.89 -1.55
C LYS A 275 25.03 -13.13 -0.66
N LYS A 276 26.19 -13.82 -0.74
CA LYS A 276 26.48 -15.01 0.07
C LYS A 276 26.71 -14.64 1.54
N GLY A 277 27.45 -13.58 1.76
CA GLY A 277 27.68 -13.02 3.09
C GLY A 277 26.37 -12.59 3.75
N ASN A 278 25.51 -11.88 3.04
CA ASN A 278 24.19 -11.49 3.54
C ASN A 278 23.31 -12.70 3.90
N GLY A 279 23.39 -13.81 3.17
CA GLY A 279 22.73 -15.06 3.56
C GLY A 279 23.19 -15.58 4.93
N ARG A 280 24.50 -15.50 5.25
CA ARG A 280 25.05 -15.88 6.57
C ARG A 280 24.57 -14.93 7.67
N VAL A 281 24.54 -13.62 7.40
CA VAL A 281 23.98 -12.63 8.33
C VAL A 281 22.54 -12.95 8.70
N ILE A 282 21.69 -13.27 7.71
CA ILE A 282 20.28 -13.64 7.93
C ILE A 282 20.18 -14.92 8.79
N GLN A 283 21.00 -15.94 8.53
CA GLN A 283 20.98 -17.17 9.34
C GLN A 283 21.41 -16.92 10.78
N GLN A 284 22.48 -16.17 10.99
CA GLN A 284 22.93 -15.79 12.33
C GLN A 284 21.84 -15.00 13.08
N ALA A 285 21.20 -14.03 12.41
CA ALA A 285 20.10 -13.27 12.98
C ALA A 285 18.90 -14.16 13.35
N LYS A 286 18.56 -15.14 12.51
CA LYS A 286 17.48 -16.10 12.82
C LYS A 286 17.80 -16.96 14.04
N GLU A 287 19.04 -17.42 14.20
CA GLU A 287 19.44 -18.20 15.39
C GLU A 287 19.39 -17.34 16.65
N GLN A 288 19.84 -16.10 16.58
CA GLN A 288 19.76 -15.18 17.71
C GLN A 288 18.29 -14.85 18.05
N ALA A 289 17.42 -14.60 17.05
CA ALA A 289 16.00 -14.44 17.28
C ALA A 289 15.37 -15.64 17.97
N ARG A 290 15.66 -16.86 17.48
CA ARG A 290 15.17 -18.11 18.09
C ARG A 290 15.61 -18.27 19.53
N SER A 291 16.83 -17.84 19.86
CA SER A 291 17.32 -17.86 21.26
C SER A 291 16.47 -16.97 22.17
N TYR A 292 16.19 -15.73 21.74
CA TYR A 292 15.32 -14.81 22.49
C TYR A 292 13.89 -15.36 22.61
N LEU A 293 13.32 -15.83 21.50
CA LEU A 293 11.95 -16.38 21.45
C LEU A 293 11.76 -17.59 22.37
N ARG A 294 12.72 -18.54 22.38
CA ARG A 294 12.70 -19.71 23.30
C ARG A 294 12.79 -19.31 24.76
N ALA A 295 13.53 -18.23 25.05
CA ALA A 295 13.66 -17.70 26.39
C ALA A 295 12.46 -16.82 26.83
N GLY A 296 11.49 -16.56 25.95
CA GLY A 296 10.41 -15.60 26.19
C GLY A 296 10.92 -14.17 26.38
N GLN A 297 12.09 -13.85 25.86
CA GLN A 297 12.74 -12.56 26.03
C GLN A 297 12.27 -11.58 24.97
N PRO A 298 11.66 -10.43 25.35
CA PRO A 298 11.35 -9.35 24.41
C PRO A 298 12.60 -8.79 23.75
N PHE A 299 12.50 -8.41 22.48
CA PHE A 299 13.61 -7.80 21.74
C PHE A 299 13.15 -6.91 20.60
N ILE A 300 14.08 -6.10 20.07
CA ILE A 300 13.87 -5.24 18.92
C ILE A 300 14.56 -5.86 17.69
N PHE A 301 13.81 -6.00 16.61
CA PHE A 301 14.35 -6.35 15.30
C PHE A 301 14.56 -5.09 14.47
N ASN A 302 15.82 -4.63 14.38
CA ASN A 302 16.22 -3.42 13.66
C ASN A 302 16.81 -3.78 12.29
N ALA A 303 16.03 -3.56 11.25
CA ALA A 303 16.44 -3.62 9.86
C ALA A 303 15.62 -2.61 9.02
N THR A 304 15.89 -2.52 7.74
CA THR A 304 15.14 -1.61 6.86
C THR A 304 13.67 -2.05 6.72
N ASN A 305 13.42 -3.34 6.49
CA ASN A 305 12.09 -3.99 6.49
C ASN A 305 11.00 -3.29 5.66
N ILE A 306 11.37 -2.65 4.55
CA ILE A 306 10.44 -1.81 3.76
C ILE A 306 9.51 -2.57 2.84
N SER A 307 9.79 -3.82 2.51
CA SER A 307 8.92 -4.62 1.66
C SER A 307 8.18 -5.68 2.47
N ARG A 308 6.93 -5.94 2.09
CA ARG A 308 6.12 -6.98 2.71
C ARG A 308 6.80 -8.35 2.67
N ASP A 309 7.35 -8.75 1.52
CA ASP A 309 8.03 -10.05 1.37
C ASP A 309 9.18 -10.27 2.36
N ILE A 310 9.85 -9.18 2.78
CA ILE A 310 10.90 -9.26 3.81
C ILE A 310 10.27 -9.36 5.19
N ARG A 311 9.27 -8.54 5.47
CA ARG A 311 8.57 -8.54 6.77
C ARG A 311 7.89 -9.89 7.04
N ASP A 312 7.18 -10.46 6.06
CA ASP A 312 6.48 -11.74 6.18
C ASP A 312 7.42 -12.89 6.61
N LYS A 313 8.68 -12.88 6.17
CA LYS A 313 9.68 -13.89 6.58
C LYS A 313 10.07 -13.79 8.06
N TRP A 314 10.00 -12.60 8.64
CA TRP A 314 10.35 -12.36 10.03
C TRP A 314 9.11 -12.49 10.91
N THR A 315 7.99 -11.89 10.51
CA THR A 315 6.72 -12.00 11.25
C THR A 315 6.26 -13.46 11.33
N GLY A 316 6.39 -14.23 10.24
CA GLY A 316 6.12 -15.66 10.25
C GLY A 316 7.00 -16.42 11.25
N LEU A 317 8.33 -16.16 11.26
CA LEU A 317 9.22 -16.78 12.24
C LEU A 317 8.81 -16.41 13.70
N PHE A 318 8.42 -15.17 13.95
CA PHE A 318 8.05 -14.73 15.30
C PHE A 318 6.70 -15.30 15.71
N ALA A 319 5.74 -15.38 14.79
CA ALA A 319 4.43 -15.99 15.03
C ALA A 319 4.53 -17.48 15.34
N ASP A 320 5.44 -18.23 14.68
CA ASP A 320 5.70 -19.66 14.95
C ASP A 320 6.14 -19.93 16.41
N TYR A 321 6.66 -18.92 17.09
CA TYR A 321 7.04 -18.96 18.52
C TYR A 321 6.04 -18.29 19.45
N HIS A 322 4.83 -17.98 18.96
CA HIS A 322 3.78 -17.28 19.72
C HIS A 322 4.24 -15.92 20.26
N ALA A 323 5.02 -15.15 19.47
CA ALA A 323 5.37 -13.80 19.86
C ALA A 323 4.28 -12.81 19.49
N ARG A 324 4.01 -11.84 20.37
CA ARG A 324 3.23 -10.65 20.05
C ARG A 324 4.09 -9.73 19.20
N ILE A 325 3.65 -9.47 17.98
CA ILE A 325 4.40 -8.67 17.01
C ILE A 325 3.89 -7.24 17.06
N HIS A 326 4.81 -6.31 17.39
CA HIS A 326 4.61 -4.87 17.30
C HIS A 326 5.39 -4.35 16.09
N LEU A 327 4.70 -3.82 15.09
CA LEU A 327 5.35 -3.29 13.91
C LEU A 327 5.25 -1.77 13.91
N HIS A 328 6.41 -1.11 13.94
CA HIS A 328 6.52 0.34 13.92
C HIS A 328 7.04 0.78 12.55
N TYR A 329 6.22 1.51 11.82
CA TYR A 329 6.63 2.17 10.60
C TYR A 329 7.00 3.62 10.89
N LEU A 330 8.22 4.01 10.52
CA LEU A 330 8.72 5.37 10.74
C LEU A 330 8.92 6.09 9.41
N GLU A 331 8.40 7.31 9.36
CA GLU A 331 8.55 8.18 8.21
C GLU A 331 8.73 9.64 8.62
N VAL A 332 9.52 10.35 7.82
CA VAL A 332 9.68 11.81 7.88
C VAL A 332 9.48 12.35 6.45
N PRO A 333 9.18 13.64 6.24
CA PRO A 333 9.11 14.22 4.91
C PRO A 333 10.35 13.93 4.07
N TYR A 334 10.17 13.72 2.76
CA TYR A 334 11.25 13.27 1.87
C TYR A 334 12.49 14.17 1.91
N THR A 335 12.29 15.50 1.93
CA THR A 335 13.39 16.47 2.04
C THR A 335 14.17 16.31 3.35
N GLN A 336 13.44 16.09 4.46
CA GLN A 336 14.04 15.84 5.77
C GLN A 336 14.78 14.50 5.79
N LEU A 337 14.21 13.46 5.19
CA LEU A 337 14.86 12.14 5.05
C LEU A 337 16.23 12.26 4.37
N LEU A 338 16.29 12.98 3.25
CA LEU A 338 17.56 13.19 2.53
C LEU A 338 18.55 13.97 3.37
N GLN A 339 18.11 15.03 4.04
CA GLN A 339 18.97 15.82 4.94
C GLN A 339 19.50 14.97 6.09
N GLN A 340 18.64 14.22 6.77
CA GLN A 340 19.04 13.33 7.86
C GLN A 340 20.00 12.25 7.37
N ASN A 341 19.77 11.68 6.18
CA ASN A 341 20.66 10.68 5.61
C ASN A 341 22.06 11.25 5.30
N ARG A 342 22.16 12.47 4.76
CA ARG A 342 23.45 13.13 4.49
C ARG A 342 24.25 13.39 5.77
N ASN A 343 23.57 13.64 6.88
CA ASN A 343 24.18 13.92 8.19
C ASN A 343 24.58 12.66 8.98
N ARG A 344 24.36 11.45 8.45
CA ARG A 344 24.78 10.20 9.10
C ARG A 344 26.28 9.99 8.99
N GLU A 345 26.86 9.31 9.98
CA GLU A 345 28.24 8.83 9.92
C GLU A 345 28.50 7.95 8.68
N HIS A 346 27.50 7.14 8.29
CA HIS A 346 27.54 6.32 7.09
C HIS A 346 26.30 6.60 6.23
N PRO A 347 26.32 7.63 5.37
CA PRO A 347 25.21 7.98 4.52
C PRO A 347 24.96 6.91 3.44
N VAL A 348 23.70 6.59 3.22
CA VAL A 348 23.29 5.71 2.12
C VAL A 348 23.22 6.54 0.84
N PRO A 349 23.76 6.06 -0.30
CA PRO A 349 23.63 6.75 -1.59
C PRO A 349 22.17 7.06 -1.94
N GLU A 350 21.89 8.26 -2.43
CA GLU A 350 20.51 8.67 -2.77
C GLU A 350 19.89 7.79 -3.88
N THR A 351 20.73 7.25 -4.78
CA THR A 351 20.28 6.25 -5.76
C THR A 351 19.75 4.98 -5.12
N VAL A 352 20.35 4.54 -4.01
CA VAL A 352 19.87 3.39 -3.24
C VAL A 352 18.55 3.72 -2.55
N ILE A 353 18.42 4.92 -1.95
CA ILE A 353 17.16 5.39 -1.37
C ILE A 353 16.06 5.42 -2.43
N SER A 354 16.36 5.94 -3.62
CA SER A 354 15.42 5.94 -4.76
C SER A 354 14.95 4.52 -5.12
N HIS A 355 15.85 3.54 -5.20
CA HIS A 355 15.49 2.14 -5.44
C HIS A 355 14.69 1.49 -4.30
N LEU A 356 14.91 1.94 -3.07
CA LEU A 356 14.12 1.48 -1.93
C LEU A 356 12.69 2.04 -1.99
N LEU A 357 12.52 3.30 -2.42
CA LEU A 357 11.21 3.91 -2.65
C LEU A 357 10.37 3.15 -3.68
N ASP A 358 10.99 2.64 -4.76
CA ASP A 358 10.31 1.85 -5.78
C ASP A 358 9.72 0.52 -5.25
N LYS A 359 10.13 0.11 -4.05
CA LYS A 359 9.74 -1.15 -3.39
C LYS A 359 9.10 -0.93 -2.02
N LEU A 360 8.78 0.31 -1.68
CA LEU A 360 8.24 0.66 -0.39
C LEU A 360 6.80 0.16 -0.26
N ASP A 361 6.61 -0.89 0.52
CA ASP A 361 5.31 -1.38 0.96
C ASP A 361 5.03 -0.87 2.37
N ILE A 362 4.02 -0.02 2.52
CA ILE A 362 3.57 0.40 3.84
C ILE A 362 2.94 -0.81 4.55
N PRO A 363 3.36 -1.12 5.78
CA PRO A 363 2.78 -2.23 6.54
C PRO A 363 1.28 -2.10 6.72
N ASP A 364 0.58 -3.23 6.76
CA ASP A 364 -0.84 -3.28 7.08
C ASP A 364 -1.13 -4.17 8.29
N TYR A 365 -2.38 -4.13 8.78
CA TYR A 365 -2.81 -4.84 9.97
C TYR A 365 -2.76 -6.37 9.90
N SER A 366 -2.55 -6.97 8.72
CA SER A 366 -2.37 -8.41 8.59
C SER A 366 -0.97 -8.88 8.95
N GLU A 367 0.01 -7.94 9.07
CA GLU A 367 1.41 -8.26 9.30
C GLU A 367 1.79 -8.32 10.79
N ALA A 368 0.99 -7.71 11.67
CA ALA A 368 1.31 -7.60 13.10
C ALA A 368 0.06 -7.50 13.98
N HIS A 369 0.20 -7.92 15.24
CA HIS A 369 -0.82 -7.74 16.25
C HIS A 369 -1.05 -6.24 16.52
N GLU A 370 0.05 -5.50 16.69
CA GLU A 370 0.03 -4.04 16.87
C GLU A 370 0.80 -3.36 15.75
N LEU A 371 0.16 -2.41 15.08
CA LEU A 371 0.77 -1.61 14.02
C LEU A 371 0.70 -0.12 14.40
N THR A 372 1.85 0.52 14.39
CA THR A 372 1.97 1.95 14.71
C THR A 372 2.66 2.69 13.57
N TYR A 373 2.05 3.73 13.07
CA TYR A 373 2.66 4.66 12.14
C TYR A 373 3.23 5.86 12.92
N LEU A 374 4.55 6.00 12.91
CA LEU A 374 5.30 7.09 13.53
C LEU A 374 5.75 8.04 12.42
N VAL A 375 4.83 8.88 12.00
CA VAL A 375 5.03 9.84 10.92
C VAL A 375 5.22 11.22 11.53
N THR A 376 6.19 11.97 11.01
CA THR A 376 6.44 13.36 11.43
C THR A 376 6.25 14.30 10.25
N GLY A 377 5.71 15.48 10.50
CA GLY A 377 5.52 16.54 9.49
C GLY A 377 4.22 16.41 8.68
N ASP A 378 3.24 15.68 9.20
CA ASP A 378 1.85 15.69 8.71
C ASP A 378 1.11 16.93 9.21
#